data_e64ffefc8f35faa2f6cda63058768e5a
#
_entry.id   e64ffefc8f35faa2f6cda63058768e5a
#
_cell.length_a   1.000
_cell.length_b   1.000
_cell.length_c   1.000
_cell.angle_alpha   90.00
_cell.angle_beta   90.00
_cell.angle_gamma   90.00
#
_symmetry.space_group_name_H-M   'P 1'
#
loop_
_entity.id
_entity.type
_entity.pdbx_description
1 polymer ?
#
loop_
_entity_poly.entity_id
_entity_poly.type
_entity_poly.pdbx_seq_one_letter_code
_entity_poly.pdbx_strand_id
1 'polypeptide(L)'
;TRLSDTEVNGAGTSGSTYKLRSYEAVVKAPVNGMWDFTEVDTSEMDESEYNTYLNDMMTLKEKSDQYWKRKNQKRFNFTGGLSWDIIKNLTYRVEGGYEYDFEDVKNYWGPYSSNAKSEGENKPMADWDKTNSWQTRIANTLMYKWNLGSKHNFDAMIGQEIVMSGSEENYMKGKYFDTSMSVEKIFANMGLNSGATGAASISSKLSTETKLASFFGRFNYRF
;
A
#
# COMPACT_ATOMS: atom_id res chain seq x y z
N THR A 1 14.40 -8.20 -7.80
CA THR A 1 13.48 -8.60 -6.72
C THR A 1 13.64 -7.66 -5.54
N ARG A 2 12.53 -7.14 -5.04
CA ARG A 2 12.48 -6.30 -3.82
C ARG A 2 11.46 -6.90 -2.86
N LEU A 3 11.87 -7.06 -1.63
CA LEU A 3 11.02 -7.46 -0.52
C LEU A 3 11.03 -6.34 0.52
N SER A 4 9.88 -5.92 0.98
CA SER A 4 9.76 -5.01 2.10
C SER A 4 8.65 -5.45 3.04
N ASP A 5 8.92 -5.37 4.32
CA ASP A 5 7.94 -5.57 5.39
C ASP A 5 8.06 -4.37 6.33
N THR A 6 6.96 -3.69 6.52
CA THR A 6 6.90 -2.50 7.37
C THR A 6 5.77 -2.67 8.36
N GLU A 7 6.10 -2.56 9.62
CA GLU A 7 5.14 -2.56 10.73
C GLU A 7 5.19 -1.20 11.42
N VAL A 8 4.02 -0.62 11.66
CA VAL A 8 3.87 0.66 12.35
C VAL A 8 2.82 0.53 13.43
N ASN A 9 3.23 0.82 14.65
CA ASN A 9 2.33 0.93 15.80
C ASN A 9 2.03 2.39 16.10
N GLY A 10 0.79 2.64 16.44
CA GLY A 10 0.39 3.95 16.89
C GLY A 10 0.33 5.04 15.83
N ALA A 11 0.51 4.73 14.54
CA ALA A 11 0.30 5.70 13.49
C ALA A 11 -1.18 5.90 13.24
N GLY A 12 -1.61 7.14 13.21
CA GLY A 12 -2.96 7.48 12.76
C GLY A 12 -3.14 7.20 11.27
N THR A 13 -4.38 7.17 10.84
CA THR A 13 -4.76 6.90 9.45
C THR A 13 -4.39 8.02 8.48
N SER A 14 -3.97 9.18 8.98
CA SER A 14 -3.48 10.30 8.17
C SER A 14 -2.09 10.76 8.64
N GLY A 15 -1.27 11.26 7.72
CA GLY A 15 0.06 11.76 8.04
C GLY A 15 0.07 12.92 9.05
N SER A 16 -1.07 13.61 9.25
CA SER A 16 -1.23 14.62 10.28
C SER A 16 -1.30 14.04 11.69
N THR A 17 -1.81 12.82 11.84
CA THR A 17 -1.93 12.16 13.14
C THR A 17 -0.56 11.75 13.71
N TYR A 18 0.39 11.40 12.84
CA TYR A 18 1.77 11.11 13.26
C TYR A 18 2.47 12.35 13.87
N LYS A 19 2.26 13.51 13.26
CA LYS A 19 2.78 14.79 13.80
C LYS A 19 2.12 15.17 15.12
N LEU A 20 0.83 14.93 15.27
CA LEU A 20 0.09 15.19 16.52
C LEU A 20 0.59 14.30 17.66
N ARG A 21 0.95 13.04 17.39
CA ARG A 21 1.49 12.14 18.41
C ARG A 21 2.88 12.54 18.88
N SER A 22 3.74 12.97 17.98
CA SER A 22 5.05 13.51 18.35
C SER A 22 4.89 14.77 19.20
N TYR A 23 3.94 15.62 18.88
CA TYR A 23 3.60 16.80 19.66
C TYR A 23 3.01 16.41 21.03
N GLU A 24 2.08 15.48 21.08
CA GLU A 24 1.51 14.98 22.34
C GLU A 24 2.57 14.33 23.24
N ALA A 25 3.53 13.60 22.67
CA ALA A 25 4.64 13.02 23.42
C ALA A 25 5.56 14.07 24.06
N VAL A 26 5.67 15.24 23.42
CA VAL A 26 6.52 16.34 23.94
C VAL A 26 5.77 17.23 24.94
N VAL A 27 4.47 17.40 24.76
CA VAL A 27 3.66 18.38 25.53
C VAL A 27 2.92 17.73 26.70
N LYS A 28 2.53 16.46 26.60
CA LYS A 28 1.87 15.74 27.69
C LYS A 28 2.89 15.18 28.68
N ALA A 29 2.55 15.25 29.96
CA ALA A 29 3.34 14.61 31.01
C ALA A 29 3.52 13.10 30.68
N PRO A 30 4.67 12.50 31.01
CA PRO A 30 4.97 11.11 30.71
C PRO A 30 4.00 10.11 31.37
N VAL A 31 3.24 10.57 32.36
CA VAL A 31 2.18 9.81 33.02
C VAL A 31 0.92 10.67 33.06
N ASN A 32 -0.16 10.23 32.43
CA ASN A 32 -1.44 10.87 32.53
C ASN A 32 -1.94 10.80 34.00
N GLY A 33 -2.55 11.87 34.47
CA GLY A 33 -3.05 11.94 35.84
C GLY A 33 -1.99 12.18 36.92
N MET A 34 -0.73 12.37 36.57
CA MET A 34 0.34 12.58 37.56
C MET A 34 0.21 13.91 38.34
N TRP A 35 -0.58 14.83 37.83
CA TRP A 35 -0.78 16.15 38.43
C TRP A 35 -2.20 16.38 38.99
N ASP A 36 -3.12 15.45 38.75
CA ASP A 36 -4.48 15.50 39.23
C ASP A 36 -4.78 14.30 40.11
N PHE A 37 -4.75 14.50 41.41
CA PHE A 37 -5.02 13.46 42.40
C PHE A 37 -6.49 13.42 42.81
N THR A 38 -7.37 14.18 42.14
CA THR A 38 -8.79 14.13 42.41
C THR A 38 -9.39 12.87 41.82
N GLU A 39 -10.02 12.04 42.65
CA GLU A 39 -10.87 10.97 42.17
C GLU A 39 -12.02 11.58 41.37
N VAL A 40 -12.04 11.29 40.06
CA VAL A 40 -13.15 11.71 39.21
C VAL A 40 -14.29 10.72 39.41
N ASP A 41 -15.43 11.19 39.84
CA ASP A 41 -16.65 10.38 39.92
C ASP A 41 -17.14 10.08 38.50
N THR A 42 -17.04 8.82 38.11
CA THR A 42 -17.45 8.33 36.78
C THR A 42 -18.87 7.77 36.78
N SER A 43 -19.55 7.74 37.92
CA SER A 43 -20.87 7.07 38.08
C SER A 43 -22.01 7.81 37.36
N GLU A 44 -21.87 9.09 37.11
CA GLU A 44 -22.87 9.90 36.41
C GLU A 44 -22.49 10.24 34.97
N MET A 45 -21.34 9.74 34.48
CA MET A 45 -20.90 9.96 33.10
C MET A 45 -21.75 9.17 32.13
N ASP A 46 -22.15 9.80 31.05
CA ASP A 46 -22.67 9.05 29.90
C ASP A 46 -21.53 8.22 29.22
N GLU A 47 -21.93 7.33 28.31
CA GLU A 47 -20.96 6.45 27.63
C GLU A 47 -19.90 7.25 26.84
N SER A 48 -20.26 8.40 26.28
CA SER A 48 -19.36 9.25 25.52
C SER A 48 -18.37 9.98 26.43
N GLU A 49 -18.83 10.49 27.54
CA GLU A 49 -18.03 11.17 28.56
C GLU A 49 -17.05 10.18 29.20
N TYR A 50 -17.54 8.99 29.56
CA TYR A 50 -16.71 7.92 30.13
C TYR A 50 -15.61 7.46 29.18
N ASN A 51 -15.93 7.27 27.90
CA ASN A 51 -14.94 6.92 26.87
C ASN A 51 -13.92 8.05 26.64
N THR A 52 -14.32 9.29 26.76
CA THR A 52 -13.42 10.46 26.68
C THR A 52 -12.47 10.47 27.87
N TYR A 53 -13.00 10.30 29.07
CA TYR A 53 -12.22 10.18 30.29
C TYR A 53 -11.19 9.06 30.22
N LEU A 54 -11.60 7.85 29.82
CA LEU A 54 -10.68 6.71 29.64
C LEU A 54 -9.59 7.01 28.62
N ASN A 55 -9.95 7.66 27.52
CA ASN A 55 -8.96 8.03 26.50
C ASN A 55 -7.95 9.05 27.01
N ASP A 56 -8.35 9.96 27.87
CA ASP A 56 -7.46 10.96 28.45
C ASP A 56 -6.55 10.36 29.53
N MET A 57 -7.02 9.35 30.23
CA MET A 57 -6.24 8.61 31.23
C MET A 57 -5.26 7.59 30.62
N MET A 58 -5.42 7.26 29.33
CA MET A 58 -4.52 6.35 28.66
C MET A 58 -3.10 6.89 28.59
N THR A 59 -2.14 6.02 28.88
CA THR A 59 -0.72 6.30 28.63
C THR A 59 -0.43 6.41 27.14
N LEU A 60 0.70 7.01 26.78
CA LEU A 60 1.14 7.09 25.38
C LEU A 60 1.31 5.71 24.75
N LYS A 61 1.72 4.72 25.54
CA LYS A 61 1.84 3.33 25.08
C LYS A 61 0.46 2.76 24.75
N GLU A 62 -0.49 2.85 25.65
CA GLU A 62 -1.86 2.35 25.42
C GLU A 62 -2.52 3.04 24.22
N LYS A 63 -2.31 4.37 24.04
CA LYS A 63 -2.75 5.07 22.83
C LYS A 63 -2.06 4.56 21.56
N SER A 64 -0.78 4.24 21.66
CA SER A 64 -0.03 3.64 20.56
C SER A 64 -0.59 2.27 20.18
N ASP A 65 -0.95 1.46 21.17
CA ASP A 65 -1.47 0.12 20.96
C ASP A 65 -2.89 0.10 20.35
N GLN A 66 -3.59 1.28 20.32
CA GLN A 66 -4.88 1.43 19.64
C GLN A 66 -4.79 1.40 18.11
N TYR A 67 -3.61 1.43 17.55
CA TYR A 67 -3.42 1.34 16.11
C TYR A 67 -2.22 0.49 15.76
N TRP A 68 -2.43 -0.46 14.88
CA TRP A 68 -1.38 -1.28 14.31
C TRP A 68 -1.55 -1.40 12.80
N LYS A 69 -0.45 -1.29 12.08
CA LYS A 69 -0.41 -1.44 10.63
C LYS A 69 0.79 -2.27 10.23
N ARG A 70 0.57 -3.26 9.38
CA ARG A 70 1.62 -4.01 8.72
C ARG A 70 1.43 -3.96 7.21
N LYS A 71 2.50 -3.58 6.53
CA LYS A 71 2.56 -3.60 5.08
C LYS A 71 3.69 -4.54 4.64
N ASN A 72 3.33 -5.56 3.89
CA ASN A 72 4.27 -6.47 3.26
C ASN A 72 4.19 -6.30 1.74
N GLN A 73 5.32 -6.02 1.11
CA GLN A 73 5.39 -5.83 -0.33
C GLN A 73 6.48 -6.72 -0.92
N LYS A 74 6.13 -7.44 -1.98
CA LYS A 74 7.04 -8.30 -2.74
C LYS A 74 6.98 -7.89 -4.20
N ARG A 75 8.09 -7.44 -4.73
CA ARG A 75 8.21 -7.04 -6.13
C ARG A 75 9.23 -7.90 -6.85
N PHE A 76 8.79 -8.50 -7.94
CA PHE A 76 9.62 -9.27 -8.85
C PHE A 76 9.70 -8.52 -10.16
N ASN A 77 10.92 -8.31 -10.64
CA ASN A 77 11.17 -7.69 -11.93
C ASN A 77 12.14 -8.58 -12.70
N PHE A 78 11.75 -8.94 -13.89
CA PHE A 78 12.58 -9.68 -14.83
C PHE A 78 12.64 -8.92 -16.15
N THR A 79 13.84 -8.68 -16.66
CA THR A 79 14.07 -8.05 -17.96
C THR A 79 15.12 -8.82 -18.74
N GLY A 80 14.92 -8.92 -20.03
CA GLY A 80 15.85 -9.58 -20.92
C GLY A 80 15.75 -9.01 -22.32
N GLY A 81 16.80 -9.22 -23.11
CA GLY A 81 16.82 -8.74 -24.48
C GLY A 81 17.75 -9.58 -25.35
N LEU A 82 17.41 -9.62 -26.61
CA LEU A 82 18.18 -10.27 -27.66
C LEU A 82 18.44 -9.25 -28.78
N SER A 83 19.67 -9.20 -29.25
CA SER A 83 20.07 -8.40 -30.41
C SER A 83 20.64 -9.32 -31.45
N TRP A 84 20.17 -9.16 -32.68
CA TRP A 84 20.59 -9.98 -33.82
C TRP A 84 20.89 -9.12 -35.04
N ASP A 85 22.10 -9.24 -35.57
CA ASP A 85 22.51 -8.64 -36.83
C ASP A 85 22.02 -9.52 -37.98
N ILE A 86 20.90 -9.13 -38.62
CA ILE A 86 20.26 -9.91 -39.69
C ILE A 86 21.16 -9.92 -40.94
N ILE A 87 21.68 -8.78 -41.28
CA ILE A 87 22.69 -8.55 -42.34
C ILE A 87 23.62 -7.43 -41.87
N LYS A 88 24.70 -7.21 -42.64
CA LYS A 88 25.61 -6.09 -42.37
C LYS A 88 24.84 -4.76 -42.20
N ASN A 89 25.05 -4.09 -41.08
CA ASN A 89 24.44 -2.79 -40.74
C ASN A 89 22.93 -2.81 -40.41
N LEU A 90 22.27 -3.97 -40.45
CA LEU A 90 20.86 -4.10 -40.05
C LEU A 90 20.76 -4.96 -38.78
N THR A 91 20.41 -4.32 -37.70
CA THR A 91 20.28 -4.97 -36.38
C THR A 91 18.81 -4.95 -35.94
N TYR A 92 18.30 -6.13 -35.59
CA TYR A 92 17.02 -6.26 -34.90
C TYR A 92 17.27 -6.53 -33.43
N ARG A 93 16.52 -5.83 -32.57
CA ARG A 93 16.58 -5.98 -31.13
C ARG A 93 15.18 -6.18 -30.57
N VAL A 94 15.01 -7.18 -29.75
CA VAL A 94 13.81 -7.38 -28.93
C VAL A 94 14.20 -7.28 -27.46
N GLU A 95 13.40 -6.55 -26.71
CA GLU A 95 13.51 -6.42 -25.27
C GLU A 95 12.18 -6.78 -24.64
N GLY A 96 12.21 -7.59 -23.58
CA GLY A 96 11.04 -7.97 -22.82
C GLY A 96 11.24 -7.71 -21.33
N GLY A 97 10.19 -7.31 -20.67
CA GLY A 97 10.15 -7.13 -19.22
C GLY A 97 8.84 -7.61 -18.64
N TYR A 98 8.92 -8.20 -17.47
CA TYR A 98 7.77 -8.58 -16.66
C TYR A 98 7.99 -8.08 -15.23
N GLU A 99 7.03 -7.34 -14.71
CA GLU A 99 6.99 -6.91 -13.33
C GLU A 99 5.73 -7.47 -12.67
N TYR A 100 5.91 -7.99 -11.47
CA TYR A 100 4.82 -8.43 -10.61
C TYR A 100 5.02 -7.84 -9.22
N ASP A 101 3.99 -7.17 -8.71
CA ASP A 101 3.96 -6.56 -7.40
C ASP A 101 2.81 -7.19 -6.58
N PHE A 102 3.15 -7.69 -5.42
CA PHE A 102 2.22 -8.18 -4.42
C PHE A 102 2.31 -7.27 -3.19
N GLU A 103 1.20 -6.69 -2.79
CA GLU A 103 1.06 -5.86 -1.61
C GLU A 103 -0.01 -6.45 -0.68
N ASP A 104 0.35 -6.58 0.59
CA ASP A 104 -0.51 -7.09 1.67
C ASP A 104 -0.47 -6.05 2.79
N VAL A 105 -1.59 -5.37 3.04
CA VAL A 105 -1.73 -4.33 4.06
C VAL A 105 -2.78 -4.74 5.06
N LYS A 106 -2.39 -4.78 6.33
CA LYS A 106 -3.28 -5.02 7.46
C LYS A 106 -3.32 -3.79 8.35
N ASN A 107 -4.50 -3.33 8.67
CA ASN A 107 -4.73 -2.25 9.63
C ASN A 107 -5.63 -2.74 10.76
N TYR A 108 -5.28 -2.38 11.97
CA TYR A 108 -6.08 -2.65 13.17
C TYR A 108 -6.33 -1.35 13.92
N TRP A 109 -7.51 -1.21 14.42
CA TRP A 109 -7.95 -0.11 15.28
C TRP A 109 -8.55 -0.68 16.55
N GLY A 110 -7.95 -0.32 17.68
CA GLY A 110 -8.43 -0.69 19.00
C GLY A 110 -9.70 0.10 19.40
N PRO A 111 -10.37 -0.31 20.48
CA PRO A 111 -11.69 0.20 20.89
C PRO A 111 -11.72 1.71 21.16
N TYR A 112 -10.60 2.28 21.57
CA TYR A 112 -10.51 3.72 21.88
C TYR A 112 -10.00 4.57 20.69
N SER A 113 -9.77 3.97 19.55
CA SER A 113 -9.37 4.69 18.33
C SER A 113 -10.54 5.50 17.76
N SER A 114 -10.25 6.57 17.03
CA SER A 114 -11.27 7.37 16.34
C SER A 114 -12.13 6.56 15.38
N ASN A 115 -11.51 5.58 14.69
CA ASN A 115 -12.23 4.72 13.75
C ASN A 115 -13.21 3.78 14.47
N ALA A 116 -12.80 3.17 15.59
CA ALA A 116 -13.68 2.32 16.37
C ALA A 116 -14.84 3.10 16.98
N LYS A 117 -14.61 4.34 17.43
CA LYS A 117 -15.65 5.23 17.94
C LYS A 117 -16.68 5.60 16.86
N SER A 118 -16.22 5.91 15.65
CA SER A 118 -17.11 6.36 14.56
C SER A 118 -17.87 5.25 13.86
N GLU A 119 -17.24 4.06 13.71
CA GLU A 119 -17.78 2.98 12.88
C GLU A 119 -17.88 1.63 13.60
N GLY A 120 -17.25 1.48 14.75
CA GLY A 120 -17.08 0.19 15.45
C GLY A 120 -17.80 0.09 16.77
N GLU A 121 -18.63 1.07 17.15
CA GLU A 121 -19.34 1.08 18.46
C GLU A 121 -18.38 0.85 19.63
N ASN A 122 -17.23 1.52 19.61
CA ASN A 122 -16.16 1.36 20.60
C ASN A 122 -15.59 -0.07 20.71
N LYS A 123 -15.74 -0.89 19.67
CA LYS A 123 -15.14 -2.22 19.58
C LYS A 123 -14.03 -2.27 18.56
N PRO A 124 -13.06 -3.17 18.67
CA PRO A 124 -11.97 -3.30 17.73
C PRO A 124 -12.45 -3.53 16.30
N MET A 125 -11.71 -2.97 15.36
CA MET A 125 -11.92 -3.09 13.93
C MET A 125 -10.61 -3.49 13.26
N ALA A 126 -10.72 -4.15 12.11
CA ALA A 126 -9.57 -4.47 11.26
C ALA A 126 -9.95 -4.42 9.79
N ASP A 127 -9.01 -4.04 8.95
CA ASP A 127 -9.10 -4.28 7.51
C ASP A 127 -7.85 -4.98 6.98
N TRP A 128 -8.06 -5.66 5.88
CA TRP A 128 -7.01 -6.39 5.18
C TRP A 128 -7.18 -6.19 3.68
N ASP A 129 -6.20 -5.52 3.11
CA ASP A 129 -6.12 -5.23 1.69
C ASP A 129 -4.99 -6.06 1.06
N LYS A 130 -5.32 -6.79 0.00
CA LYS A 130 -4.37 -7.53 -0.82
C LYS A 130 -4.47 -7.06 -2.25
N THR A 131 -3.39 -6.47 -2.74
CA THR A 131 -3.30 -6.00 -4.12
C THR A 131 -2.21 -6.75 -4.85
N ASN A 132 -2.59 -7.35 -5.97
CA ASN A 132 -1.67 -7.93 -6.94
C ASN A 132 -1.69 -7.06 -8.19
N SER A 133 -0.54 -6.67 -8.68
CA SER A 133 -0.43 -5.97 -9.95
C SER A 133 0.68 -6.56 -10.81
N TRP A 134 0.50 -6.49 -12.12
CA TRP A 134 1.48 -6.98 -13.07
C TRP A 134 1.61 -6.02 -14.25
N GLN A 135 2.80 -6.02 -14.82
CA GLN A 135 3.08 -5.29 -16.04
C GLN A 135 4.01 -6.11 -16.94
N THR A 136 3.64 -6.21 -18.20
CA THR A 136 4.48 -6.80 -19.26
C THR A 136 4.82 -5.72 -20.25
N ARG A 137 6.10 -5.68 -20.66
CA ARG A 137 6.59 -4.76 -21.68
C ARG A 137 7.36 -5.58 -22.74
N ILE A 138 7.04 -5.36 -24.00
CA ILE A 138 7.78 -5.92 -25.14
C ILE A 138 8.09 -4.78 -26.08
N ALA A 139 9.37 -4.61 -26.41
CA ALA A 139 9.84 -3.62 -27.35
C ALA A 139 10.63 -4.29 -28.49
N ASN A 140 10.29 -3.96 -29.72
CA ASN A 140 10.96 -4.41 -30.92
C ASN A 140 11.58 -3.20 -31.60
N THR A 141 12.83 -3.31 -32.00
CA THR A 141 13.56 -2.20 -32.63
C THR A 141 14.34 -2.74 -33.82
N LEU A 142 14.22 -2.07 -34.95
CA LEU A 142 15.01 -2.35 -36.14
C LEU A 142 15.87 -1.12 -36.44
N MET A 143 17.16 -1.33 -36.53
CA MET A 143 18.16 -0.29 -36.76
C MET A 143 18.93 -0.58 -38.03
N TYR A 144 19.07 0.43 -38.89
CA TYR A 144 19.87 0.35 -40.09
C TYR A 144 20.86 1.51 -40.17
N LYS A 145 22.12 1.17 -40.42
CA LYS A 145 23.21 2.14 -40.58
C LYS A 145 23.76 2.04 -42.00
N TRP A 146 23.95 3.15 -42.67
CA TRP A 146 24.60 3.15 -43.97
C TRP A 146 25.47 4.41 -44.17
N ASN A 147 26.48 4.25 -44.99
CA ASN A 147 27.39 5.32 -45.31
C ASN A 147 27.37 5.55 -46.84
N LEU A 148 27.30 6.78 -47.22
CA LEU A 148 27.42 7.17 -48.62
C LEU A 148 28.76 7.94 -48.83
N GLY A 149 29.74 7.25 -49.38
CA GLY A 149 31.11 7.74 -49.42
C GLY A 149 31.74 7.81 -48.02
N SER A 150 32.74 8.69 -47.89
CA SER A 150 33.50 8.85 -46.62
C SER A 150 32.94 9.93 -45.69
N LYS A 151 31.99 10.75 -46.19
CA LYS A 151 31.52 11.95 -45.47
C LYS A 151 30.10 11.85 -44.96
N HIS A 152 29.24 11.03 -45.54
CA HIS A 152 27.83 10.98 -45.19
C HIS A 152 27.50 9.69 -44.43
N ASN A 153 27.09 9.87 -43.20
CA ASN A 153 26.71 8.73 -42.33
C ASN A 153 25.24 8.89 -41.93
N PHE A 154 24.48 7.83 -42.12
CA PHE A 154 23.06 7.76 -41.80
C PHE A 154 22.80 6.65 -40.83
N ASP A 155 21.87 6.90 -39.91
CA ASP A 155 21.36 5.88 -38.99
C ASP A 155 19.84 6.08 -38.87
N ALA A 156 19.11 5.04 -39.14
CA ALA A 156 17.66 5.03 -39.00
C ALA A 156 17.23 3.94 -38.03
N MET A 157 16.24 4.22 -37.25
CA MET A 157 15.64 3.28 -36.31
C MET A 157 14.13 3.40 -36.35
N ILE A 158 13.46 2.28 -36.40
CA ILE A 158 12.01 2.17 -36.17
C ILE A 158 11.77 1.20 -35.02
N GLY A 159 10.77 1.44 -34.24
CA GLY A 159 10.43 0.57 -33.12
C GLY A 159 8.95 0.52 -32.81
N GLN A 160 8.58 -0.53 -32.15
CA GLN A 160 7.26 -0.78 -31.59
C GLN A 160 7.42 -1.19 -30.14
N GLU A 161 6.59 -0.64 -29.28
CA GLU A 161 6.51 -1.02 -27.88
C GLU A 161 5.08 -1.38 -27.53
N ILE A 162 4.91 -2.49 -26.82
CA ILE A 162 3.63 -2.92 -26.27
C ILE A 162 3.81 -3.03 -24.76
N VAL A 163 2.93 -2.35 -24.03
CA VAL A 163 2.84 -2.43 -22.57
C VAL A 163 1.45 -2.94 -22.21
N MET A 164 1.40 -3.96 -21.39
CA MET A 164 0.17 -4.51 -20.83
C MET A 164 0.29 -4.53 -19.31
N SER A 165 -0.76 -4.11 -18.63
CA SER A 165 -0.81 -4.12 -17.17
C SER A 165 -2.20 -4.43 -16.66
N GLY A 166 -2.26 -5.00 -15.46
CA GLY A 166 -3.50 -5.29 -14.75
C GLY A 166 -3.29 -5.35 -13.25
N SER A 167 -4.37 -5.27 -12.50
CA SER A 167 -4.34 -5.44 -11.05
C SER A 167 -5.61 -6.11 -10.53
N GLU A 168 -5.43 -6.81 -9.43
CA GLU A 168 -6.49 -7.43 -8.64
C GLU A 168 -6.37 -6.93 -7.21
N GLU A 169 -7.49 -6.47 -6.65
CA GLU A 169 -7.58 -5.98 -5.27
C GLU A 169 -8.63 -6.80 -4.53
N ASN A 170 -8.27 -7.32 -3.37
CA ASN A 170 -9.16 -8.04 -2.48
C ASN A 170 -9.11 -7.33 -1.12
N TYR A 171 -10.25 -6.79 -0.71
CA TYR A 171 -10.42 -6.04 0.52
C TYR A 171 -11.38 -6.74 1.45
N MET A 172 -10.98 -6.87 2.71
CA MET A 172 -11.80 -7.41 3.80
C MET A 172 -11.77 -6.42 4.95
N LYS A 173 -12.94 -6.10 5.50
CA LYS A 173 -13.08 -5.28 6.71
C LYS A 173 -13.96 -6.02 7.71
N GLY A 174 -13.52 -6.08 8.95
CA GLY A 174 -14.29 -6.61 10.07
C GLY A 174 -14.44 -5.56 11.16
N LYS A 175 -15.60 -5.54 11.81
CA LYS A 175 -15.95 -4.64 12.92
C LYS A 175 -16.49 -5.46 14.09
N TYR A 176 -16.55 -4.82 15.25
CA TYR A 176 -17.18 -5.34 16.47
C TYR A 176 -16.48 -6.58 17.05
N PHE A 177 -15.17 -6.69 16.89
CA PHE A 177 -14.42 -7.77 17.52
C PHE A 177 -14.44 -7.63 19.04
N ASP A 178 -14.28 -8.75 19.75
CA ASP A 178 -14.16 -8.75 21.20
C ASP A 178 -12.85 -8.05 21.61
N THR A 179 -12.95 -7.18 22.61
CA THR A 179 -11.81 -6.41 23.14
C THR A 179 -10.72 -7.26 23.77
N SER A 180 -11.03 -8.50 24.15
CA SER A 180 -10.07 -9.46 24.67
C SER A 180 -9.25 -10.18 23.58
N MET A 181 -9.61 -10.03 22.31
CA MET A 181 -8.90 -10.66 21.20
C MET A 181 -7.59 -9.94 20.87
N SER A 182 -6.51 -10.70 20.72
CA SER A 182 -5.26 -10.14 20.19
C SER A 182 -5.39 -9.81 18.70
N VAL A 183 -4.53 -8.91 18.23
CA VAL A 183 -4.50 -8.46 16.82
C VAL A 183 -4.36 -9.66 15.87
N GLU A 184 -3.50 -10.63 16.19
CA GLU A 184 -3.28 -11.83 15.38
C GLU A 184 -4.54 -12.70 15.30
N LYS A 185 -5.27 -12.85 16.42
CA LYS A 185 -6.53 -13.60 16.46
C LYS A 185 -7.60 -12.93 15.63
N ILE A 186 -7.67 -11.61 15.64
CA ILE A 186 -8.61 -10.84 14.81
C ILE A 186 -8.34 -11.11 13.32
N PHE A 187 -7.08 -11.02 12.86
CA PHE A 187 -6.75 -11.32 11.46
C PHE A 187 -6.91 -12.79 11.08
N ALA A 188 -6.77 -13.70 12.02
CA ALA A 188 -7.07 -15.13 11.78
C ALA A 188 -8.57 -15.41 11.66
N ASN A 189 -9.42 -14.51 12.13
CA ASN A 189 -10.86 -14.71 12.26
C ASN A 189 -11.68 -13.53 11.72
N MET A 190 -11.26 -12.94 10.61
CA MET A 190 -11.91 -11.74 10.03
C MET A 190 -13.41 -11.90 9.75
N GLY A 191 -13.88 -13.14 9.59
CA GLY A 191 -15.32 -13.43 9.39
C GLY A 191 -16.09 -13.73 10.70
N LEU A 192 -15.40 -13.89 11.83
CA LEU A 192 -16.00 -14.22 13.13
C LEU A 192 -16.20 -12.96 13.98
N ASN A 193 -16.97 -12.05 13.51
CA ASN A 193 -17.42 -10.93 14.29
C ASN A 193 -18.81 -11.21 14.88
N SER A 194 -19.20 -10.47 15.87
CA SER A 194 -20.31 -10.70 16.80
C SER A 194 -21.73 -10.81 16.19
N GLY A 195 -21.88 -11.21 14.94
CA GLY A 195 -23.17 -11.45 14.29
C GLY A 195 -24.00 -10.18 14.01
N ALA A 196 -23.47 -9.00 14.29
CA ALA A 196 -24.14 -7.74 14.03
C ALA A 196 -24.22 -7.48 12.51
N THR A 197 -25.35 -6.95 12.06
CA THR A 197 -25.54 -6.56 10.66
C THR A 197 -24.48 -5.54 10.25
N GLY A 198 -23.79 -5.79 9.13
CA GLY A 198 -22.72 -4.92 8.64
C GLY A 198 -21.36 -5.10 9.33
N ALA A 199 -21.21 -6.14 10.15
CA ALA A 199 -19.98 -6.40 10.87
C ALA A 199 -18.81 -6.83 9.97
N ALA A 200 -19.07 -7.42 8.81
CA ALA A 200 -18.06 -7.77 7.83
C ALA A 200 -18.40 -7.21 6.45
N SER A 201 -17.40 -6.75 5.75
CA SER A 201 -17.52 -6.45 4.32
C SER A 201 -16.34 -7.06 3.57
N ILE A 202 -16.65 -7.69 2.44
CA ILE A 202 -15.67 -8.27 1.53
C ILE A 202 -15.94 -7.69 0.16
N SER A 203 -14.90 -7.20 -0.48
CA SER A 203 -14.96 -6.75 -1.86
C SER A 203 -13.76 -7.27 -2.65
N SER A 204 -13.99 -7.56 -3.90
CA SER A 204 -12.95 -7.92 -4.85
C SER A 204 -13.11 -7.05 -6.08
N LYS A 205 -12.01 -6.53 -6.59
CA LYS A 205 -11.99 -5.69 -7.77
C LYS A 205 -10.89 -6.17 -8.69
N LEU A 206 -11.28 -6.54 -9.90
CA LEU A 206 -10.36 -6.81 -10.99
C LEU A 206 -10.31 -5.55 -11.87
N SER A 207 -9.15 -4.94 -12.02
CA SER A 207 -9.01 -3.82 -12.94
C SER A 207 -9.01 -4.33 -14.38
N THR A 208 -9.63 -3.57 -15.28
CA THR A 208 -9.54 -3.84 -16.71
C THR A 208 -8.07 -3.78 -17.15
N GLU A 209 -7.64 -4.77 -17.92
CA GLU A 209 -6.30 -4.76 -18.51
C GLU A 209 -6.09 -3.50 -19.37
N THR A 210 -5.03 -2.80 -19.08
CA THR A 210 -4.59 -1.69 -19.93
C THR A 210 -3.60 -2.21 -20.96
N LYS A 211 -3.83 -1.87 -22.23
CA LYS A 211 -2.95 -2.24 -23.35
C LYS A 211 -2.58 -0.98 -24.11
N LEU A 212 -1.29 -0.71 -24.18
CA LEU A 212 -0.74 0.43 -24.91
C LEU A 212 0.21 -0.10 -25.99
N ALA A 213 0.00 0.32 -27.21
CA ALA A 213 0.92 0.08 -28.31
C ALA A 213 1.45 1.42 -28.82
N SER A 214 2.75 1.55 -28.89
CA SER A 214 3.45 2.75 -29.33
C SER A 214 4.38 2.42 -30.48
N PHE A 215 4.46 3.33 -31.45
CA PHE A 215 5.42 3.27 -32.56
C PHE A 215 6.30 4.48 -32.48
N PHE A 216 7.58 4.30 -32.74
CA PHE A 216 8.55 5.38 -32.72
C PHE A 216 9.60 5.21 -33.80
N GLY A 217 10.22 6.31 -34.20
CA GLY A 217 11.29 6.30 -35.19
C GLY A 217 12.29 7.42 -34.92
N ARG A 218 13.52 7.16 -35.34
CA ARG A 218 14.61 8.12 -35.27
C ARG A 218 15.42 8.05 -36.57
N PHE A 219 15.80 9.20 -37.07
CA PHE A 219 16.70 9.35 -38.19
C PHE A 219 17.83 10.32 -37.83
N ASN A 220 19.05 9.89 -37.99
CA ASN A 220 20.23 10.72 -37.77
C ASN A 220 21.07 10.81 -39.06
N TYR A 221 21.54 12.00 -39.34
CA TYR A 221 22.50 12.26 -40.42
C TYR A 221 23.69 13.01 -39.85
N ARG A 222 24.89 12.59 -40.29
CA ARG A 222 26.15 13.27 -39.97
C ARG A 222 26.94 13.46 -41.27
N PHE A 223 27.38 14.67 -41.48
CA PHE A 223 28.29 15.09 -42.55
C PHE A 223 29.73 15.14 -42.01
#